data_e4c0ee7098248665383675b9484f264b
#
_entry.id   e4c0ee7098248665383675b9484f264b
#
_cell.length_a   1.000
_cell.length_b   1.000
_cell.length_c   1.000
_cell.angle_alpha   90.00
_cell.angle_beta   90.00
_cell.angle_gamma   90.00
#
_symmetry.space_group_name_H-M   'P 1'
#
loop_
_entity.id
_entity.type
_entity.pdbx_description
1 polymer ?
#
loop_
_entity_poly.entity_id
_entity_poly.type
_entity_poly.pdbx_seq_one_letter_code
_entity_poly.pdbx_strand_id
1 'polypeptide(L)'
;MATKAPIRFGAIGCGGAGTDRIMQLAKHAMGVQVVAAVDINPDRLDNLEKRLGYGVTRYTGPEDYRRMIDEAGVDAVGIFTPHLLHYDHVKYALQQKKHVLIEKPMVCGTAKAVEITRLLESTGKVGIVHYQRHYEPKFVKARELILKGAIGEVTNFYVYMAQDWAGREWRSDPALSGGGQLNDSGSHYQDILLWMTDLLPKSAEGFADCWHHDGPRQVEIDSMHHIELSNGAHGRMI
;
A
#
# COMPACT_ATOMS: atom_id res chain seq x y z
N MET A 1 28.08 16.94 -15.54
CA MET A 1 26.70 17.14 -15.05
C MET A 1 26.74 17.21 -13.54
N ALA A 2 26.21 18.26 -12.91
CA ALA A 2 26.15 18.33 -11.46
C ALA A 2 25.29 17.17 -10.94
N THR A 3 25.82 16.32 -10.09
CA THR A 3 25.07 15.26 -9.44
C THR A 3 24.05 15.91 -8.52
N LYS A 4 22.76 15.72 -8.82
CA LYS A 4 21.67 16.19 -7.96
C LYS A 4 21.81 15.51 -6.59
N ALA A 5 21.66 16.28 -5.51
CA ALA A 5 21.70 15.71 -4.16
C ALA A 5 20.67 14.57 -4.03
N PRO A 6 21.00 13.49 -3.30
CA PRO A 6 20.07 12.37 -3.13
C PRO A 6 18.82 12.81 -2.36
N ILE A 7 17.68 12.20 -2.70
CA ILE A 7 16.45 12.35 -1.95
C ILE A 7 16.64 11.71 -0.56
N ARG A 8 16.48 12.50 0.48
CA ARG A 8 16.56 12.04 1.87
C ARG A 8 15.26 11.35 2.26
N PHE A 9 15.34 10.05 2.48
CA PHE A 9 14.16 9.20 2.69
C PHE A 9 14.04 8.80 4.17
N GLY A 10 12.85 9.03 4.75
CA GLY A 10 12.46 8.56 6.07
C GLY A 10 11.50 7.38 5.97
N ALA A 11 11.64 6.37 6.82
CA ALA A 11 10.80 5.18 6.81
C ALA A 11 9.95 5.06 8.09
N ILE A 12 8.66 4.84 7.95
CA ILE A 12 7.71 4.57 9.05
C ILE A 12 7.25 3.12 8.95
N GLY A 13 7.67 2.29 9.91
CA GLY A 13 7.44 0.85 9.94
C GLY A 13 8.54 0.07 9.23
N CYS A 14 9.32 -0.67 10.02
CA CYS A 14 10.47 -1.46 9.58
C CYS A 14 10.26 -2.97 9.80
N GLY A 15 9.00 -3.43 9.77
CA GLY A 15 8.65 -4.84 9.76
C GLY A 15 9.16 -5.56 8.51
N GLY A 16 8.91 -6.88 8.38
CA GLY A 16 9.46 -7.69 7.28
C GLY A 16 9.22 -7.07 5.90
N ALA A 17 7.97 -6.82 5.55
CA ALA A 17 7.61 -6.20 4.26
C ALA A 17 8.19 -4.78 4.12
N GLY A 18 8.11 -3.94 5.18
CA GLY A 18 8.66 -2.59 5.18
C GLY A 18 10.16 -2.59 4.92
N THR A 19 10.91 -3.40 5.67
CA THR A 19 12.37 -3.54 5.47
C THR A 19 12.71 -3.99 4.05
N ASP A 20 11.97 -4.95 3.48
CA ASP A 20 12.21 -5.39 2.11
C ASP A 20 11.99 -4.27 1.07
N ARG A 21 10.95 -3.44 1.25
CA ARG A 21 10.69 -2.28 0.37
C ARG A 21 11.80 -1.22 0.50
N ILE A 22 12.20 -0.93 1.74
CA ILE A 22 13.30 0.01 2.01
C ILE A 22 14.59 -0.48 1.35
N MET A 23 14.91 -1.76 1.46
CA MET A 23 16.10 -2.34 0.83
C MET A 23 16.05 -2.30 -0.69
N GLN A 24 14.89 -2.59 -1.30
CA GLN A 24 14.70 -2.46 -2.74
C GLN A 24 14.91 -1.00 -3.19
N LEU A 25 14.34 -0.05 -2.47
CA LEU A 25 14.50 1.37 -2.74
C LEU A 25 15.97 1.79 -2.64
N ALA A 26 16.63 1.46 -1.53
CA ALA A 26 18.04 1.81 -1.29
C ALA A 26 18.98 1.20 -2.33
N LYS A 27 18.70 -0.02 -2.81
CA LYS A 27 19.53 -0.74 -3.76
C LYS A 27 19.33 -0.30 -5.22
N HIS A 28 18.07 -0.02 -5.61
CA HIS A 28 17.70 0.13 -7.02
C HIS A 28 17.30 1.56 -7.41
N ALA A 29 16.91 2.42 -6.47
CA ALA A 29 16.57 3.79 -6.77
C ALA A 29 17.81 4.68 -6.74
N MET A 30 18.32 5.05 -7.91
CA MET A 30 19.42 6.01 -7.99
C MET A 30 19.00 7.34 -7.39
N GLY A 31 19.84 7.87 -6.49
CA GLY A 31 19.62 9.17 -5.88
C GLY A 31 18.64 9.15 -4.69
N VAL A 32 18.45 8.01 -4.01
CA VAL A 32 17.72 7.92 -2.74
C VAL A 32 18.68 7.47 -1.63
N GLN A 33 18.60 8.13 -0.49
CA GLN A 33 19.35 7.77 0.72
C GLN A 33 18.39 7.65 1.89
N VAL A 34 18.33 6.49 2.54
CA VAL A 34 17.59 6.30 3.79
C VAL A 34 18.35 6.97 4.91
N VAL A 35 17.78 8.01 5.52
CA VAL A 35 18.46 8.82 6.54
C VAL A 35 17.86 8.68 7.93
N ALA A 36 16.59 8.26 8.02
CA ALA A 36 15.88 8.09 9.27
C ALA A 36 14.86 6.96 9.19
N ALA A 37 14.58 6.34 10.33
CA ALA A 37 13.55 5.31 10.43
C ALA A 37 12.87 5.34 11.79
N VAL A 38 11.58 4.99 11.81
CA VAL A 38 10.79 4.82 13.03
C VAL A 38 10.08 3.46 13.03
N ASP A 39 10.23 2.73 14.12
CA ASP A 39 9.47 1.53 14.43
C ASP A 39 9.33 1.41 15.95
N ILE A 40 8.17 0.96 16.42
CA ILE A 40 7.91 0.75 17.86
C ILE A 40 8.73 -0.39 18.45
N ASN A 41 9.25 -1.27 17.60
CA ASN A 41 10.14 -2.37 17.99
C ASN A 41 11.59 -2.02 17.58
N PRO A 42 12.50 -1.75 18.53
CA PRO A 42 13.89 -1.39 18.23
C PRO A 42 14.67 -2.48 17.50
N ASP A 43 14.34 -3.77 17.69
CA ASP A 43 15.01 -4.88 17.00
C ASP A 43 14.81 -4.81 15.48
N ARG A 44 13.69 -4.22 15.04
CA ARG A 44 13.43 -4.01 13.61
C ARG A 44 14.34 -2.93 13.02
N LEU A 45 14.67 -1.91 13.80
CA LEU A 45 15.63 -0.89 13.40
C LEU A 45 17.06 -1.46 13.33
N ASP A 46 17.44 -2.33 14.29
CA ASP A 46 18.71 -3.04 14.26
C ASP A 46 18.86 -3.90 13.01
N ASN A 47 17.79 -4.65 12.67
CA ASN A 47 17.75 -5.46 11.44
C ASN A 47 17.85 -4.59 10.17
N LEU A 48 17.14 -3.46 10.14
CA LEU A 48 17.20 -2.53 9.01
C LEU A 48 18.61 -2.02 8.78
N GLU A 49 19.28 -1.49 9.82
CA GLU A 49 20.64 -0.96 9.69
C GLU A 49 21.66 -2.03 9.32
N LYS A 50 21.53 -3.23 9.90
CA LYS A 50 22.36 -4.38 9.51
C LYS A 50 22.22 -4.68 8.01
N ARG A 51 21.03 -4.61 7.46
CA ARG A 51 20.77 -4.87 6.03
C ARG A 51 21.21 -3.72 5.13
N LEU A 52 21.07 -2.48 5.59
CA LEU A 52 21.55 -1.28 4.87
C LEU A 52 23.09 -1.20 4.85
N GLY A 53 23.75 -1.74 5.88
CA GLY A 53 25.20 -1.62 6.07
C GLY A 53 25.67 -0.27 6.61
N TYR A 54 24.72 0.58 7.06
CA TYR A 54 25.00 1.87 7.70
C TYR A 54 23.87 2.25 8.67
N GLY A 55 24.20 3.16 9.60
CA GLY A 55 23.24 3.65 10.60
C GLY A 55 22.32 4.73 10.05
N VAL A 56 21.10 4.81 10.62
CA VAL A 56 20.11 5.86 10.35
C VAL A 56 19.71 6.55 11.65
N THR A 57 19.12 7.75 11.57
CA THR A 57 18.52 8.37 12.77
C THR A 57 17.29 7.57 13.19
N ARG A 58 17.28 7.07 14.42
CA ARG A 58 16.28 6.16 14.94
C ARG A 58 15.22 6.88 15.78
N TYR A 59 13.98 6.41 15.64
CA TYR A 59 12.84 6.86 16.41
C TYR A 59 12.01 5.63 16.82
N THR A 60 11.55 5.53 18.08
CA THR A 60 10.94 4.29 18.62
C THR A 60 9.56 4.46 19.23
N GLY A 61 9.12 5.70 19.46
CA GLY A 61 7.78 5.96 19.99
C GLY A 61 6.68 5.84 18.93
N PRO A 62 5.45 5.50 19.29
CA PRO A 62 4.33 5.37 18.35
C PRO A 62 4.00 6.67 17.61
N GLU A 63 4.24 7.83 18.21
CA GLU A 63 4.06 9.15 17.61
C GLU A 63 5.37 9.76 17.08
N ASP A 64 6.49 9.09 17.23
CA ASP A 64 7.81 9.59 16.85
C ASP A 64 7.97 9.76 15.32
N TYR A 65 7.04 9.25 14.52
CA TYR A 65 7.00 9.55 13.09
C TYR A 65 6.88 11.06 12.83
N ARG A 66 6.20 11.81 13.71
CA ARG A 66 6.10 13.27 13.62
C ARG A 66 7.46 13.92 13.82
N ARG A 67 8.15 13.52 14.88
CA ARG A 67 9.51 14.01 15.16
C ARG A 67 10.47 13.67 14.03
N MET A 68 10.41 12.45 13.50
CA MET A 68 11.23 12.07 12.34
C MET A 68 10.96 12.98 11.14
N ILE A 69 9.72 13.28 10.83
CA ILE A 69 9.33 14.12 9.70
C ILE A 69 9.82 15.57 9.89
N ASP A 70 9.72 16.08 11.11
CA ASP A 70 10.06 17.47 11.43
C ASP A 70 11.57 17.69 11.58
N GLU A 71 12.29 16.73 12.21
CA GLU A 71 13.67 16.93 12.69
C GLU A 71 14.73 16.31 11.76
N ALA A 72 14.44 15.18 11.09
CA ALA A 72 15.45 14.42 10.35
C ALA A 72 15.80 14.99 8.97
N GLY A 73 15.17 16.07 8.55
CA GLY A 73 15.42 16.70 7.25
C GLY A 73 15.10 15.78 6.06
N VAL A 74 14.01 14.99 6.15
CA VAL A 74 13.56 14.11 5.08
C VAL A 74 12.84 14.88 3.98
N ASP A 75 13.03 14.47 2.72
CA ASP A 75 12.32 14.99 1.55
C ASP A 75 11.08 14.14 1.23
N ALA A 76 11.18 12.84 1.45
CA ALA A 76 10.16 11.85 1.19
C ALA A 76 10.03 10.85 2.34
N VAL A 77 8.83 10.32 2.53
CA VAL A 77 8.50 9.38 3.62
C VAL A 77 7.88 8.12 3.04
N GLY A 78 8.41 6.96 3.43
CA GLY A 78 7.80 5.66 3.18
C GLY A 78 6.96 5.21 4.36
N ILE A 79 5.74 4.76 4.09
CA ILE A 79 4.77 4.34 5.10
C ILE A 79 4.47 2.86 4.90
N PHE A 80 4.92 2.02 5.85
CA PHE A 80 4.91 0.56 5.81
C PHE A 80 4.31 -0.05 7.09
N THR A 81 3.44 0.70 7.73
CA THR A 81 2.78 0.35 8.99
C THR A 81 1.51 -0.50 8.76
N PRO A 82 0.83 -0.96 9.81
CA PRO A 82 -0.52 -1.51 9.68
C PRO A 82 -1.49 -0.55 9.01
N HIS A 83 -2.45 -1.10 8.25
CA HIS A 83 -3.30 -0.36 7.31
C HIS A 83 -4.06 0.83 7.92
N LEU A 84 -4.63 0.65 9.13
CA LEU A 84 -5.40 1.73 9.76
C LEU A 84 -4.54 2.92 10.20
N LEU A 85 -3.23 2.73 10.36
CA LEU A 85 -2.29 3.79 10.71
C LEU A 85 -1.85 4.63 9.50
N HIS A 86 -2.07 4.14 8.28
CA HIS A 86 -1.65 4.84 7.06
C HIS A 86 -2.22 6.26 6.99
N TYR A 87 -3.49 6.43 7.33
CA TYR A 87 -4.16 7.73 7.22
C TYR A 87 -3.44 8.83 8.00
N ASP A 88 -3.14 8.60 9.27
CA ASP A 88 -2.52 9.61 10.13
C ASP A 88 -1.09 9.91 9.69
N HIS A 89 -0.34 8.87 9.30
CA HIS A 89 1.03 9.02 8.82
C HIS A 89 1.10 9.78 7.49
N VAL A 90 0.24 9.42 6.52
CA VAL A 90 0.18 10.10 5.21
C VAL A 90 -0.26 11.54 5.37
N LYS A 91 -1.34 11.78 6.15
CA LYS A 91 -1.88 13.11 6.39
C LYS A 91 -0.81 14.03 6.97
N TYR A 92 -0.13 13.59 8.01
CA TYR A 92 0.93 14.38 8.64
C TYR A 92 2.09 14.66 7.68
N ALA A 93 2.58 13.65 6.96
CA ALA A 93 3.65 13.83 5.99
C ALA A 93 3.31 14.86 4.90
N LEU A 94 2.08 14.80 4.35
CA LEU A 94 1.62 15.75 3.35
C LEU A 94 1.46 17.17 3.92
N GLN A 95 0.92 17.31 5.15
CA GLN A 95 0.84 18.60 5.85
C GLN A 95 2.22 19.23 6.05
N GLN A 96 3.24 18.42 6.30
CA GLN A 96 4.66 18.84 6.36
C GLN A 96 5.32 18.92 4.97
N LYS A 97 4.53 18.90 3.90
CA LYS A 97 4.98 19.05 2.51
C LYS A 97 6.05 18.03 2.10
N LYS A 98 5.95 16.79 2.58
CA LYS A 98 6.82 15.68 2.17
C LYS A 98 6.19 14.89 1.02
N HIS A 99 7.03 14.32 0.14
CA HIS A 99 6.59 13.28 -0.79
C HIS A 99 6.29 12.00 -0.02
N VAL A 100 5.36 11.17 -0.50
CA VAL A 100 4.96 9.94 0.19
C VAL A 100 4.97 8.72 -0.71
N LEU A 101 5.54 7.63 -0.20
CA LEU A 101 5.41 6.28 -0.74
C LEU A 101 4.63 5.45 0.30
N ILE A 102 3.49 4.91 -0.08
CA ILE A 102 2.56 4.28 0.85
C ILE A 102 2.38 2.82 0.46
N GLU A 103 2.52 1.88 1.41
CA GLU A 103 2.06 0.52 1.18
C GLU A 103 0.54 0.49 0.95
N LYS A 104 0.12 -0.51 0.20
CA LYS A 104 -1.31 -0.74 -0.03
C LYS A 104 -2.01 -1.31 1.23
N PRO A 105 -3.29 -1.07 1.41
CA PRO A 105 -4.10 -0.06 0.71
C PRO A 105 -3.66 1.35 1.10
N MET A 106 -3.93 2.35 0.25
CA MET A 106 -3.55 3.74 0.54
C MET A 106 -4.00 4.18 1.93
N VAL A 107 -5.28 4.03 2.21
CA VAL A 107 -5.91 4.20 3.52
C VAL A 107 -7.19 3.37 3.59
N CYS A 108 -7.69 3.09 4.78
CA CYS A 108 -8.97 2.43 4.98
C CYS A 108 -10.10 3.45 5.09
N GLY A 109 -11.09 3.35 4.20
CA GLY A 109 -12.29 4.20 4.19
C GLY A 109 -12.28 5.29 3.12
N THR A 110 -13.37 5.37 2.37
CA THR A 110 -13.52 6.27 1.22
C THR A 110 -13.38 7.75 1.59
N ALA A 111 -13.98 8.18 2.69
CA ALA A 111 -13.88 9.58 3.13
C ALA A 111 -12.43 10.00 3.40
N LYS A 112 -11.66 9.13 4.05
CA LYS A 112 -10.23 9.33 4.31
C LYS A 112 -9.43 9.34 3.01
N ALA A 113 -9.75 8.46 2.06
CA ALA A 113 -9.09 8.42 0.76
C ALA A 113 -9.31 9.72 -0.03
N VAL A 114 -10.54 10.23 -0.06
CA VAL A 114 -10.87 11.51 -0.70
C VAL A 114 -10.12 12.67 -0.04
N GLU A 115 -10.05 12.70 1.29
CA GLU A 115 -9.32 13.74 2.02
C GLU A 115 -7.82 13.72 1.67
N ILE A 116 -7.19 12.55 1.69
CA ILE A 116 -5.77 12.39 1.35
C ILE A 116 -5.49 12.81 -0.10
N THR A 117 -6.36 12.44 -1.04
CA THR A 117 -6.21 12.83 -2.45
C THR A 117 -6.26 14.35 -2.61
N ARG A 118 -7.24 15.01 -2.00
CA ARG A 118 -7.36 16.47 -2.02
C ARG A 118 -6.15 17.16 -1.37
N LEU A 119 -5.68 16.60 -0.24
CA LEU A 119 -4.51 17.13 0.44
C LEU A 119 -3.26 16.99 -0.44
N LEU A 120 -3.06 15.84 -1.09
CA LEU A 120 -1.96 15.63 -2.02
C LEU A 120 -1.97 16.64 -3.17
N GLU A 121 -3.13 16.83 -3.81
CA GLU A 121 -3.31 17.81 -4.88
C GLU A 121 -2.96 19.23 -4.41
N SER A 122 -3.41 19.62 -3.22
CA SER A 122 -3.19 20.96 -2.66
C SER A 122 -1.73 21.24 -2.32
N THR A 123 -0.95 20.20 -2.00
CA THR A 123 0.48 20.34 -1.63
C THR A 123 1.43 20.34 -2.82
N GLY A 124 0.98 19.86 -3.98
CA GLY A 124 1.82 19.67 -5.17
C GLY A 124 2.92 18.63 -4.95
N LYS A 125 2.78 17.75 -3.95
CA LYS A 125 3.73 16.67 -3.67
C LYS A 125 3.41 15.41 -4.47
N VAL A 126 4.38 14.54 -4.61
CA VAL A 126 4.19 13.22 -5.24
C VAL A 126 3.73 12.23 -4.17
N GLY A 127 2.64 11.53 -4.44
CA GLY A 127 2.17 10.40 -3.65
C GLY A 127 2.11 9.14 -4.53
N ILE A 128 2.69 8.05 -4.06
CA ILE A 128 2.71 6.76 -4.74
C ILE A 128 2.16 5.71 -3.81
N VAL A 129 1.12 4.97 -4.23
CA VAL A 129 0.66 3.77 -3.55
C VAL A 129 1.34 2.55 -4.18
N HIS A 130 1.91 1.69 -3.34
CA HIS A 130 2.73 0.57 -3.79
C HIS A 130 1.89 -0.60 -4.32
N TYR A 131 1.20 -0.39 -5.45
CA TYR A 131 0.56 -1.45 -6.23
C TYR A 131 1.54 -2.00 -7.27
N GLN A 132 2.46 -2.85 -6.83
CA GLN A 132 3.58 -3.36 -7.62
C GLN A 132 3.17 -4.16 -8.87
N ARG A 133 1.95 -4.68 -8.90
CA ARG A 133 1.44 -5.47 -10.04
C ARG A 133 1.34 -4.67 -11.34
N HIS A 134 1.24 -3.34 -11.26
CA HIS A 134 1.28 -2.45 -12.43
C HIS A 134 2.61 -2.55 -13.21
N TYR A 135 3.66 -3.06 -12.59
CA TYR A 135 5.00 -3.21 -13.18
C TYR A 135 5.34 -4.66 -13.54
N GLU A 136 4.45 -5.62 -13.27
CA GLU A 136 4.65 -7.01 -13.65
C GLU A 136 4.38 -7.20 -15.14
N PRO A 137 5.32 -7.77 -15.94
CA PRO A 137 5.20 -7.85 -17.40
C PRO A 137 3.89 -8.48 -17.91
N LYS A 138 3.37 -9.49 -17.20
CA LYS A 138 2.10 -10.15 -17.54
C LYS A 138 0.90 -9.20 -17.50
N PHE A 139 0.81 -8.35 -16.46
CA PHE A 139 -0.29 -7.41 -16.32
C PHE A 139 -0.13 -6.21 -17.25
N VAL A 140 1.10 -5.74 -17.47
CA VAL A 140 1.41 -4.71 -18.47
C VAL A 140 0.97 -5.18 -19.86
N LYS A 141 1.31 -6.43 -20.21
CA LYS A 141 0.92 -7.00 -21.51
C LYS A 141 -0.60 -7.21 -21.62
N ALA A 142 -1.25 -7.68 -20.56
CA ALA A 142 -2.70 -7.83 -20.53
C ALA A 142 -3.40 -6.47 -20.76
N ARG A 143 -3.00 -5.43 -20.01
CA ARG A 143 -3.52 -4.07 -20.20
C ARG A 143 -3.34 -3.59 -21.65
N GLU A 144 -2.15 -3.75 -22.21
CA GLU A 144 -1.87 -3.37 -23.60
C GLU A 144 -2.85 -4.02 -24.58
N LEU A 145 -3.07 -5.35 -24.46
CA LEU A 145 -3.95 -6.09 -25.34
C LEU A 145 -5.43 -5.69 -25.16
N ILE A 146 -5.88 -5.49 -23.93
CA ILE A 146 -7.25 -5.07 -23.63
C ILE A 146 -7.51 -3.68 -24.24
N LEU A 147 -6.64 -2.71 -23.92
CA LEU A 147 -6.83 -1.33 -24.38
C LEU A 147 -6.67 -1.15 -25.90
N LYS A 148 -5.93 -2.06 -26.58
CA LYS A 148 -5.87 -2.12 -28.06
C LYS A 148 -7.08 -2.81 -28.69
N GLY A 149 -8.02 -3.30 -27.88
CA GLY A 149 -9.21 -4.00 -28.39
C GLY A 149 -8.93 -5.41 -28.91
N ALA A 150 -7.81 -6.04 -28.55
CA ALA A 150 -7.45 -7.38 -29.06
C ALA A 150 -8.44 -8.48 -28.67
N ILE A 151 -9.18 -8.28 -27.59
CA ILE A 151 -10.25 -9.18 -27.11
C ILE A 151 -11.66 -8.58 -27.29
N GLY A 152 -11.77 -7.45 -27.97
CA GLY A 152 -13.00 -6.67 -28.03
C GLY A 152 -13.31 -5.96 -26.71
N GLU A 153 -14.57 -5.55 -26.55
CA GLU A 153 -15.03 -4.91 -25.32
C GLU A 153 -15.11 -5.93 -24.17
N VAL A 154 -14.65 -5.54 -22.99
CA VAL A 154 -14.81 -6.37 -21.79
C VAL A 154 -16.27 -6.33 -21.34
N THR A 155 -16.94 -7.46 -21.39
CA THR A 155 -18.35 -7.62 -20.99
C THR A 155 -18.52 -8.43 -19.71
N ASN A 156 -17.54 -9.30 -19.43
CA ASN A 156 -17.53 -10.14 -18.23
C ASN A 156 -16.11 -10.35 -17.71
N PHE A 157 -15.98 -10.57 -16.41
CA PHE A 157 -14.70 -10.92 -15.77
C PHE A 157 -14.91 -11.86 -14.58
N TYR A 158 -13.86 -12.59 -14.25
CA TYR A 158 -13.82 -13.45 -13.09
C TYR A 158 -12.44 -13.32 -12.42
N VAL A 159 -12.43 -12.97 -11.14
CA VAL A 159 -11.23 -12.90 -10.34
C VAL A 159 -11.32 -13.96 -9.25
N TYR A 160 -10.40 -14.92 -9.29
CA TYR A 160 -10.30 -15.95 -8.27
C TYR A 160 -8.98 -15.85 -7.54
N MET A 161 -9.04 -15.77 -6.22
CA MET A 161 -7.88 -15.70 -5.36
C MET A 161 -8.00 -16.72 -4.24
N ALA A 162 -7.16 -17.75 -4.30
CA ALA A 162 -7.02 -18.71 -3.22
C ALA A 162 -5.59 -18.66 -2.67
N GLN A 163 -5.47 -18.46 -1.37
CA GLN A 163 -4.18 -18.45 -0.69
C GLN A 163 -4.33 -18.85 0.78
N ASP A 164 -3.29 -19.40 1.36
CA ASP A 164 -3.22 -19.60 2.81
C ASP A 164 -2.94 -18.25 3.50
N TRP A 165 -4.02 -17.49 3.74
CA TRP A 165 -3.94 -16.22 4.43
C TRP A 165 -4.07 -16.45 5.94
N ALA A 166 -2.94 -16.49 6.63
CA ALA A 166 -2.91 -16.83 8.05
C ALA A 166 -3.34 -15.67 8.98
N GLY A 167 -3.48 -14.43 8.48
CA GLY A 167 -3.81 -13.27 9.30
C GLY A 167 -2.84 -13.06 10.45
N ARG A 168 -1.54 -13.22 10.20
CA ARG A 168 -0.51 -13.17 11.24
C ARG A 168 -0.27 -11.75 11.74
N GLU A 169 0.14 -11.63 13.02
CA GLU A 169 0.47 -10.37 13.67
C GLU A 169 -0.73 -9.39 13.64
N TRP A 170 -0.48 -8.13 13.29
CA TRP A 170 -1.47 -7.07 13.23
C TRP A 170 -2.62 -7.32 12.22
N ARG A 171 -2.47 -8.27 11.27
CA ARG A 171 -3.48 -8.55 10.24
C ARG A 171 -4.75 -9.21 10.79
N SER A 172 -4.66 -9.90 11.92
CA SER A 172 -5.82 -10.47 12.60
C SER A 172 -6.49 -9.51 13.58
N ASP A 173 -5.87 -8.36 13.83
CA ASP A 173 -6.42 -7.33 14.72
C ASP A 173 -7.21 -6.30 13.89
N PRO A 174 -8.55 -6.22 14.02
CA PRO A 174 -9.36 -5.27 13.27
C PRO A 174 -9.04 -3.80 13.59
N ALA A 175 -8.47 -3.52 14.78
CA ALA A 175 -8.06 -2.18 15.16
C ALA A 175 -6.78 -1.71 14.42
N LEU A 176 -6.08 -2.61 13.77
CA LEU A 176 -4.86 -2.32 13.01
C LEU A 176 -5.01 -2.61 11.52
N SER A 177 -5.72 -3.68 11.16
CA SER A 177 -5.83 -4.15 9.77
C SER A 177 -6.90 -3.40 8.96
N GLY A 178 -8.00 -3.00 9.61
CA GLY A 178 -9.14 -2.37 8.92
C GLY A 178 -9.91 -3.32 7.99
N GLY A 179 -9.70 -4.62 8.12
CA GLY A 179 -10.30 -5.71 7.35
C GLY A 179 -9.33 -6.88 7.21
N GLY A 180 -9.81 -8.00 6.67
CA GLY A 180 -9.03 -9.22 6.54
C GLY A 180 -8.41 -9.42 5.15
N GLN A 181 -8.61 -10.63 4.62
CA GLN A 181 -8.01 -11.06 3.37
C GLN A 181 -8.42 -10.21 2.18
N LEU A 182 -9.70 -9.80 2.11
CA LEU A 182 -10.21 -8.94 1.05
C LEU A 182 -9.52 -7.56 1.04
N ASN A 183 -9.36 -6.94 2.23
CA ASN A 183 -8.70 -5.66 2.36
C ASN A 183 -7.18 -5.76 2.14
N ASP A 184 -6.54 -6.82 2.61
CA ASP A 184 -5.09 -7.02 2.48
C ASP A 184 -4.71 -7.50 1.06
N SER A 185 -5.01 -8.75 0.73
CA SER A 185 -4.62 -9.36 -0.54
C SER A 185 -5.57 -9.01 -1.68
N GLY A 186 -6.86 -8.93 -1.39
CA GLY A 186 -7.92 -8.61 -2.37
C GLY A 186 -7.74 -7.23 -2.99
N SER A 187 -7.22 -6.26 -2.24
CA SER A 187 -6.94 -4.91 -2.77
C SER A 187 -6.03 -4.91 -3.99
N HIS A 188 -5.07 -5.84 -4.07
CA HIS A 188 -4.21 -6.00 -5.25
C HIS A 188 -4.97 -6.44 -6.50
N TYR A 189 -5.98 -7.30 -6.32
CA TYR A 189 -6.73 -7.86 -7.45
C TYR A 189 -7.84 -6.91 -7.90
N GLN A 190 -8.44 -6.17 -6.97
CA GLN A 190 -9.37 -5.08 -7.30
C GLN A 190 -8.64 -4.00 -8.12
N ASP A 191 -7.50 -3.54 -7.62
CA ASP A 191 -6.69 -2.53 -8.28
C ASP A 191 -6.24 -2.97 -9.67
N ILE A 192 -5.69 -4.18 -9.80
CA ILE A 192 -5.16 -4.63 -11.10
C ILE A 192 -6.25 -4.87 -12.13
N LEU A 193 -7.46 -5.30 -11.72
CA LEU A 193 -8.61 -5.40 -12.62
C LEU A 193 -8.98 -4.04 -13.21
N LEU A 194 -9.15 -3.05 -12.35
CA LEU A 194 -9.51 -1.69 -12.76
C LEU A 194 -8.41 -1.06 -13.62
N TRP A 195 -7.16 -1.24 -13.24
CA TRP A 195 -6.03 -0.74 -14.01
C TRP A 195 -5.90 -1.39 -15.39
N MET A 196 -6.08 -2.72 -15.49
CA MET A 196 -5.97 -3.41 -16.78
C MET A 196 -7.09 -3.00 -17.74
N THR A 197 -8.29 -2.79 -17.24
CA THR A 197 -9.47 -2.48 -18.08
C THR A 197 -9.67 -0.99 -18.33
N ASP A 198 -9.08 -0.13 -17.51
CA ASP A 198 -9.33 1.32 -17.47
C ASP A 198 -10.80 1.68 -17.16
N LEU A 199 -11.52 0.76 -16.50
CA LEU A 199 -12.91 0.92 -16.11
C LEU A 199 -13.01 1.24 -14.62
N LEU A 200 -14.08 1.93 -14.24
CA LEU A 200 -14.38 2.27 -12.85
C LEU A 200 -15.46 1.34 -12.29
N PRO A 201 -15.44 1.02 -10.98
CA PRO A 201 -16.53 0.30 -10.36
C PRO A 201 -17.77 1.22 -10.29
N LYS A 202 -18.93 0.68 -10.64
CA LYS A 202 -20.22 1.35 -10.55
C LYS A 202 -21.01 0.88 -9.33
N SER A 203 -21.04 -0.42 -9.11
CA SER A 203 -21.65 -1.04 -7.94
C SER A 203 -20.93 -2.31 -7.54
N ALA A 204 -21.03 -2.67 -6.27
CA ALA A 204 -20.56 -3.95 -5.75
C ALA A 204 -21.50 -4.43 -4.66
N GLU A 205 -21.80 -5.72 -4.67
CA GLU A 205 -22.55 -6.41 -3.64
C GLU A 205 -21.91 -7.76 -3.34
N GLY A 206 -22.06 -8.26 -2.12
CA GLY A 206 -21.46 -9.53 -1.77
C GLY A 206 -21.47 -9.78 -0.27
N PHE A 207 -20.71 -10.78 0.11
CA PHE A 207 -20.50 -11.11 1.50
C PHE A 207 -19.00 -11.32 1.79
N ALA A 208 -18.63 -11.14 3.05
CA ALA A 208 -17.31 -11.47 3.55
C ALA A 208 -17.48 -12.06 4.96
N ASP A 209 -16.81 -13.18 5.21
CA ASP A 209 -16.96 -13.93 6.45
C ASP A 209 -15.65 -14.64 6.85
N CYS A 210 -15.66 -15.25 8.04
CA CYS A 210 -14.56 -16.05 8.58
C CYS A 210 -14.96 -17.51 8.86
N TRP A 211 -15.88 -18.09 8.08
CA TRP A 211 -16.55 -19.35 8.38
C TRP A 211 -15.57 -20.50 8.57
N HIS A 212 -14.74 -20.86 7.95
CA HIS A 212 -13.98 -22.13 7.99
C HIS A 212 -12.70 -22.11 8.81
N HIS A 213 -12.61 -21.24 9.82
CA HIS A 213 -11.37 -21.08 10.58
C HIS A 213 -11.57 -21.35 12.06
N ASP A 214 -10.73 -22.22 12.59
CA ASP A 214 -10.64 -22.49 14.01
C ASP A 214 -10.06 -21.28 14.77
N GLY A 215 -10.79 -20.82 15.80
CA GLY A 215 -10.38 -19.76 16.70
C GLY A 215 -11.04 -18.40 16.45
N PRO A 216 -10.86 -17.46 17.37
CA PRO A 216 -11.51 -16.15 17.33
C PRO A 216 -10.85 -15.24 16.28
N ARG A 217 -11.31 -15.34 15.04
CA ARG A 217 -10.92 -14.38 14.02
C ARG A 217 -11.93 -13.24 13.97
N GLN A 218 -11.44 -12.02 13.97
CA GLN A 218 -12.24 -10.81 13.99
C GLN A 218 -12.25 -10.09 12.63
N VAL A 219 -11.67 -10.71 11.61
CA VAL A 219 -11.55 -10.16 10.25
C VAL A 219 -11.96 -11.24 9.25
N GLU A 220 -12.49 -10.81 8.11
CA GLU A 220 -12.94 -11.71 7.05
C GLU A 220 -11.77 -12.47 6.41
N ILE A 221 -12.04 -13.72 5.98
CA ILE A 221 -11.10 -14.58 5.27
C ILE A 221 -11.69 -15.04 3.94
N ASP A 222 -12.97 -15.39 3.95
CA ASP A 222 -13.71 -15.77 2.77
C ASP A 222 -14.57 -14.61 2.30
N SER A 223 -14.63 -14.40 0.99
CA SER A 223 -15.47 -13.35 0.42
C SER A 223 -15.91 -13.70 -1.00
N MET A 224 -17.07 -13.21 -1.38
CA MET A 224 -17.56 -13.26 -2.75
C MET A 224 -18.28 -11.96 -3.07
N HIS A 225 -17.90 -11.32 -4.16
CA HIS A 225 -18.46 -10.06 -4.61
C HIS A 225 -18.89 -10.12 -6.06
N HIS A 226 -20.07 -9.61 -6.34
CA HIS A 226 -20.50 -9.22 -7.68
C HIS A 226 -20.18 -7.76 -7.90
N ILE A 227 -19.54 -7.44 -9.02
CA ILE A 227 -19.09 -6.08 -9.35
C ILE A 227 -19.63 -5.72 -10.73
N GLU A 228 -20.26 -4.55 -10.85
CA GLU A 228 -20.59 -3.90 -12.11
C GLU A 228 -19.59 -2.79 -12.40
N LEU A 229 -19.06 -2.74 -13.61
CA LEU A 229 -18.13 -1.70 -14.06
C LEU A 229 -18.86 -0.62 -14.89
N SER A 230 -18.17 0.50 -15.11
CA SER A 230 -18.73 1.71 -15.73
C SER A 230 -19.28 1.54 -17.15
N ASN A 231 -18.80 0.53 -17.88
CA ASN A 231 -19.32 0.17 -19.22
C ASN A 231 -20.46 -0.86 -19.20
N GLY A 232 -20.92 -1.28 -18.01
CA GLY A 232 -21.93 -2.32 -17.84
C GLY A 232 -21.38 -3.75 -17.81
N ALA A 233 -20.06 -3.93 -17.83
CA ALA A 233 -19.47 -5.25 -17.61
C ALA A 233 -19.74 -5.75 -16.20
N HIS A 234 -20.03 -7.04 -16.07
CA HIS A 234 -20.32 -7.68 -14.78
C HIS A 234 -19.30 -8.78 -14.49
N GLY A 235 -18.97 -8.97 -13.23
CA GLY A 235 -18.11 -10.08 -12.86
C GLY A 235 -18.13 -10.42 -11.38
N ARG A 236 -17.38 -11.44 -11.05
CA ARG A 236 -17.24 -11.91 -9.68
C ARG A 236 -15.78 -11.89 -9.26
N MET A 237 -15.60 -11.55 -7.99
CA MET A 237 -14.35 -11.71 -7.27
C MET A 237 -14.58 -12.63 -6.07
N ILE A 238 -13.78 -13.69 -5.96
CA ILE A 238 -13.83 -14.69 -4.89
C ILE A 238 -12.43 -14.84 -4.31
#